data_3f1207c40f3af86ea3577d44131b5ada
#
_entry.id   3f1207c40f3af86ea3577d44131b5ada
#
_cell.length_a   1.000
_cell.length_b   1.000
_cell.length_c   1.000
_cell.angle_alpha   90.00
_cell.angle_beta   90.00
_cell.angle_gamma   90.00
#
_symmetry.space_group_name_H-M   'P 1'
#
loop_
_entity.id
_entity.type
_entity.pdbx_description
1 polymer ?
#
loop_
_entity_poly.entity_id
_entity_poly.type
_entity_poly.pdbx_seq_one_letter_code
_entity_poly.pdbx_strand_id
1 'polypeptide(L)'
;MKLRDATPADAARLDELLTKLIHDEAQYDSNLNGSYVVTDNYLDRIGLEGHKLLLIEDEGEIIAFLYGFLYEIPGMLAKPIAILDALYVEEAYRRKGCAAQLISAFKSFAAESGVCRIELKVLSNNETALHLYEKLSFKETKKYMTMELA
;
A
#
# COMPACT_ATOMS: atom_id res chain seq x y z
N MET A 1 -19.59 -4.41 4.21
CA MET A 1 -18.18 -4.39 3.76
C MET A 1 -17.41 -5.55 4.38
N LYS A 2 -16.58 -6.20 3.58
CA LYS A 2 -15.84 -7.38 4.01
C LYS A 2 -14.36 -7.27 3.62
N LEU A 3 -13.49 -7.39 4.61
CA LEU A 3 -12.05 -7.47 4.42
C LEU A 3 -11.64 -8.94 4.21
N ARG A 4 -10.85 -9.21 3.19
CA ARG A 4 -10.34 -10.56 2.92
C ARG A 4 -9.02 -10.52 2.14
N ASP A 5 -8.37 -11.67 2.07
CA ASP A 5 -7.22 -11.84 1.17
C ASP A 5 -7.68 -11.85 -0.29
N ALA A 6 -6.81 -11.37 -1.16
CA ALA A 6 -7.06 -11.40 -2.60
C ALA A 6 -6.88 -12.82 -3.14
N THR A 7 -7.63 -13.12 -4.19
CA THR A 7 -7.48 -14.35 -4.98
C THR A 7 -7.08 -13.98 -6.40
N PRO A 8 -6.59 -14.94 -7.22
CA PRO A 8 -6.20 -14.63 -8.61
C PRO A 8 -7.29 -13.94 -9.44
N ALA A 9 -8.56 -14.23 -9.15
CA ALA A 9 -9.68 -13.59 -9.84
C ALA A 9 -9.77 -12.08 -9.58
N ASP A 10 -9.14 -11.59 -8.51
CA ASP A 10 -9.16 -10.18 -8.14
C ASP A 10 -8.06 -9.36 -8.81
N ALA A 11 -7.07 -10.01 -9.43
CA ALA A 11 -5.84 -9.36 -9.89
C ALA A 11 -6.08 -8.17 -10.82
N ALA A 12 -6.96 -8.34 -11.81
CA ALA A 12 -7.25 -7.27 -12.77
C ALA A 12 -7.87 -6.04 -12.09
N ARG A 13 -8.76 -6.26 -11.13
CA ARG A 13 -9.37 -5.15 -10.39
C ARG A 13 -8.35 -4.45 -9.48
N LEU A 14 -7.44 -5.21 -8.87
CA LEU A 14 -6.39 -4.61 -8.05
C LEU A 14 -5.44 -3.76 -8.90
N ASP A 15 -5.14 -4.18 -10.12
CA ASP A 15 -4.35 -3.38 -11.07
C ASP A 15 -5.06 -2.07 -11.42
N GLU A 16 -6.39 -2.11 -11.59
CA GLU A 16 -7.19 -0.89 -11.80
C GLU A 16 -7.09 0.07 -10.61
N LEU A 17 -7.17 -0.45 -9.40
CA LEU A 17 -7.07 0.38 -8.19
C LEU A 17 -5.66 0.94 -8.02
N LEU A 18 -4.63 0.19 -8.37
CA LEU A 18 -3.26 0.70 -8.38
C LEU A 18 -3.09 1.81 -9.41
N THR A 19 -3.72 1.67 -10.57
CA THR A 19 -3.73 2.71 -11.61
C THR A 19 -4.31 4.01 -11.04
N LYS A 20 -5.43 3.91 -10.33
CA LYS A 20 -6.04 5.08 -9.68
C LYS A 20 -5.13 5.71 -8.62
N LEU A 21 -4.44 4.88 -7.83
CA LEU A 21 -3.48 5.35 -6.84
C LEU A 21 -2.36 6.16 -7.51
N ILE A 22 -1.79 5.64 -8.58
CA ILE A 22 -0.72 6.33 -9.31
C ILE A 22 -1.21 7.66 -9.88
N HIS A 23 -2.43 7.68 -10.43
CA HIS A 23 -3.02 8.93 -10.93
C HIS A 23 -3.22 9.96 -9.81
N ASP A 24 -3.66 9.52 -8.65
CA ASP A 24 -3.80 10.41 -7.48
C ASP A 24 -2.43 10.94 -7.02
N GLU A 25 -1.42 10.09 -6.98
CA GLU A 25 -0.08 10.49 -6.57
C GLU A 25 0.61 11.44 -7.56
N ALA A 26 0.23 11.40 -8.82
CA ALA A 26 0.78 12.27 -9.85
C ALA A 26 0.54 13.77 -9.57
N GLN A 27 -0.48 14.10 -8.77
CA GLN A 27 -0.71 15.50 -8.37
C GLN A 27 0.35 16.00 -7.37
N TYR A 28 1.06 15.08 -6.70
CA TYR A 28 2.09 15.40 -5.70
C TYR A 28 3.51 15.20 -6.21
N ASP A 29 3.69 14.50 -7.33
CA ASP A 29 4.99 14.22 -7.92
C ASP A 29 4.91 14.44 -9.43
N SER A 30 5.54 15.51 -9.91
CA SER A 30 5.51 15.89 -11.32
C SER A 30 6.18 14.89 -12.26
N ASN A 31 6.98 13.96 -11.73
CA ASN A 31 7.62 12.93 -12.53
C ASN A 31 6.80 11.65 -12.65
N LEU A 32 5.63 11.58 -12.03
CA LEU A 32 4.71 10.47 -12.23
C LEU A 32 3.81 10.75 -13.44
N ASN A 33 3.69 9.73 -14.30
CA ASN A 33 2.81 9.81 -15.45
C ASN A 33 1.35 9.53 -15.04
N GLY A 34 0.54 10.60 -14.95
CA GLY A 34 -0.87 10.50 -14.57
C GLY A 34 -1.78 9.81 -15.59
N SER A 35 -1.21 9.34 -16.72
CA SER A 35 -1.95 8.56 -17.73
C SER A 35 -1.50 7.11 -17.78
N TYR A 36 -0.58 6.71 -16.90
CA TYR A 36 -0.08 5.33 -16.86
C TYR A 36 -1.21 4.37 -16.49
N VAL A 37 -1.26 3.22 -17.18
CA VAL A 37 -2.21 2.15 -16.90
C VAL A 37 -1.43 0.91 -16.50
N VAL A 38 -1.72 0.41 -15.30
CA VAL A 38 -1.11 -0.81 -14.78
C VAL A 38 -1.78 -2.03 -15.40
N THR A 39 -0.98 -2.98 -15.90
CA THR A 39 -1.47 -4.26 -16.39
C THR A 39 -0.55 -5.38 -15.89
N ASP A 40 -1.14 -6.56 -15.63
CA ASP A 40 -0.41 -7.78 -15.27
C ASP A 40 0.57 -7.60 -14.10
N ASN A 41 0.19 -6.80 -13.11
CA ASN A 41 1.08 -6.47 -11.99
C ASN A 41 0.93 -7.39 -10.78
N TYR A 42 -0.30 -7.59 -10.30
CA TYR A 42 -0.49 -8.30 -9.03
C TYR A 42 -0.69 -9.81 -9.13
N LEU A 43 -1.04 -10.33 -10.30
CA LEU A 43 -1.35 -11.76 -10.45
C LEU A 43 -0.24 -12.66 -9.88
N ASP A 44 1.02 -12.35 -10.15
CA ASP A 44 2.17 -13.14 -9.72
C ASP A 44 2.49 -12.99 -8.22
N ARG A 45 1.89 -12.04 -7.55
CA ARG A 45 2.14 -11.75 -6.13
C ARG A 45 1.07 -12.31 -5.21
N ILE A 46 -0.10 -12.62 -5.75
CA ILE A 46 -1.19 -13.21 -4.97
C ILE A 46 -0.80 -14.62 -4.55
N GLY A 47 -0.82 -14.86 -3.23
CA GLY A 47 -0.43 -16.16 -2.68
C GLY A 47 1.07 -16.44 -2.64
N LEU A 48 1.89 -15.48 -3.07
CA LEU A 48 3.34 -15.63 -3.00
C LEU A 48 3.82 -15.46 -1.55
N GLU A 49 4.70 -16.36 -1.10
CA GLU A 49 5.25 -16.30 0.25
C GLU A 49 5.92 -14.94 0.50
N GLY A 50 5.66 -14.36 1.66
CA GLY A 50 6.21 -13.06 2.04
C GLY A 50 5.48 -11.87 1.45
N HIS A 51 4.44 -12.09 0.65
CA HIS A 51 3.61 -11.04 0.07
C HIS A 51 2.21 -11.09 0.66
N LYS A 52 1.59 -9.92 0.80
CA LYS A 52 0.24 -9.81 1.35
C LYS A 52 -0.58 -8.86 0.52
N LEU A 53 -1.67 -9.36 -0.04
CA LEU A 53 -2.66 -8.57 -0.77
C LEU A 53 -4.00 -8.70 -0.07
N LEU A 54 -4.43 -7.59 0.52
CA LEU A 54 -5.69 -7.48 1.26
C LEU A 54 -6.63 -6.57 0.50
N LEU A 55 -7.91 -6.85 0.58
CA LEU A 55 -8.92 -6.00 -0.04
C LEU A 55 -10.18 -5.90 0.83
N ILE A 56 -10.97 -4.89 0.54
CA ILE A 56 -12.31 -4.73 1.11
C ILE A 56 -13.29 -4.74 -0.06
N GLU A 57 -14.31 -5.59 0.04
CA GLU A 57 -15.40 -5.60 -0.92
C GLU A 57 -16.69 -5.12 -0.27
N ASP A 58 -17.52 -4.47 -1.05
CA ASP A 58 -18.83 -4.01 -0.65
C ASP A 58 -19.82 -4.34 -1.76
N GLU A 59 -20.85 -5.13 -1.43
CA GLU A 59 -21.84 -5.58 -2.40
C GLU A 59 -21.24 -6.20 -3.67
N GLY A 60 -20.17 -6.98 -3.49
CA GLY A 60 -19.49 -7.68 -4.58
C GLY A 60 -18.47 -6.86 -5.33
N GLU A 61 -18.28 -5.58 -4.99
CA GLU A 61 -17.26 -4.73 -5.60
C GLU A 61 -16.07 -4.53 -4.68
N ILE A 62 -14.87 -4.60 -5.23
CA ILE A 62 -13.64 -4.29 -4.49
C ILE A 62 -13.47 -2.78 -4.47
N ILE A 63 -13.49 -2.20 -3.27
CA ILE A 63 -13.47 -0.74 -3.07
C ILE A 63 -12.19 -0.22 -2.42
N ALA A 64 -11.33 -1.10 -1.96
CA ALA A 64 -10.08 -0.72 -1.32
C ALA A 64 -9.11 -1.89 -1.33
N PHE A 65 -7.82 -1.61 -1.28
CA PHE A 65 -6.82 -2.66 -1.17
C PHE A 65 -5.55 -2.18 -0.49
N LEU A 66 -4.78 -3.13 -0.02
CA LEU A 66 -3.43 -2.92 0.50
C LEU A 66 -2.51 -4.00 -0.06
N TYR A 67 -1.35 -3.60 -0.54
CA TYR A 67 -0.28 -4.51 -0.88
C TYR A 67 0.96 -4.21 -0.02
N GLY A 68 1.52 -5.25 0.54
CA GLY A 68 2.76 -5.15 1.28
C GLY A 68 3.55 -6.46 1.20
N PHE A 69 4.80 -6.41 1.60
CA PHE A 69 5.68 -7.57 1.53
C PHE A 69 6.76 -7.52 2.60
N LEU A 70 7.30 -8.70 2.89
CA LEU A 70 8.43 -8.83 3.80
C LEU A 70 9.72 -8.54 3.06
N TYR A 71 10.63 -7.84 3.72
CA TYR A 71 11.90 -7.43 3.12
C TYR A 71 13.04 -7.67 4.11
N GLU A 72 14.10 -8.30 3.61
CA GLU A 72 15.29 -8.51 4.42
C GLU A 72 16.54 -8.42 3.54
N ILE A 73 17.62 -7.92 4.13
CA ILE A 73 18.96 -7.99 3.55
C ILE A 73 19.80 -8.75 4.56
N PRO A 74 20.07 -10.05 4.33
CA PRO A 74 20.82 -10.86 5.27
C PRO A 74 22.16 -10.22 5.65
N GLY A 75 22.42 -10.13 6.97
CA GLY A 75 23.65 -9.53 7.47
C GLY A 75 23.65 -8.02 7.58
N MET A 76 22.81 -7.33 6.81
CA MET A 76 22.69 -5.86 6.86
C MET A 76 21.56 -5.42 7.77
N LEU A 77 20.39 -6.00 7.63
CA LEU A 77 19.28 -5.73 8.53
C LEU A 77 19.37 -6.67 9.74
N ALA A 78 19.25 -6.12 10.93
CA ALA A 78 19.24 -6.92 12.15
C ALA A 78 18.06 -7.89 12.20
N LYS A 79 16.91 -7.44 11.67
CA LYS A 79 15.70 -8.24 11.53
C LYS A 79 15.00 -7.87 10.24
N PRO A 80 14.20 -8.79 9.66
CA PRO A 80 13.33 -8.45 8.52
C PRO A 80 12.37 -7.32 8.89
N ILE A 81 11.92 -6.61 7.87
CA ILE A 81 10.89 -5.57 7.99
C ILE A 81 9.72 -5.92 7.06
N ALA A 82 8.58 -5.29 7.29
CA ALA A 82 7.47 -5.33 6.34
C ALA A 82 7.39 -3.97 5.66
N ILE A 83 7.13 -4.00 4.34
CA ILE A 83 6.94 -2.78 3.55
C ILE A 83 5.48 -2.71 3.16
N LEU A 84 4.82 -1.61 3.51
CA LEU A 84 3.51 -1.27 3.00
C LEU A 84 3.74 -0.49 1.71
N ASP A 85 3.49 -1.14 0.57
CA ASP A 85 3.85 -0.62 -0.74
C ASP A 85 2.74 0.18 -1.40
N ALA A 86 1.48 -0.27 -1.27
CA ALA A 86 0.35 0.39 -1.87
C ALA A 86 -0.87 0.31 -0.96
N LEU A 87 -1.61 1.40 -0.89
CA LEU A 87 -2.87 1.48 -0.14
C LEU A 87 -3.79 2.45 -0.87
N TYR A 88 -4.95 1.96 -1.27
CA TYR A 88 -5.92 2.79 -1.97
C TYR A 88 -7.34 2.50 -1.49
N VAL A 89 -8.13 3.53 -1.33
CA VAL A 89 -9.56 3.46 -1.01
C VAL A 89 -10.29 4.30 -2.04
N GLU A 90 -11.31 3.72 -2.69
CA GLU A 90 -12.17 4.46 -3.60
C GLU A 90 -12.73 5.71 -2.92
N GLU A 91 -12.80 6.81 -3.65
CA GLU A 91 -13.15 8.11 -3.09
C GLU A 91 -14.45 8.10 -2.29
N ALA A 92 -15.47 7.42 -2.82
CA ALA A 92 -16.78 7.33 -2.14
C ALA A 92 -16.74 6.59 -0.81
N TYR A 93 -15.69 5.83 -0.55
CA TYR A 93 -15.55 5.00 0.66
C TYR A 93 -14.51 5.54 1.64
N ARG A 94 -13.96 6.71 1.38
CA ARG A 94 -12.97 7.33 2.26
C ARG A 94 -13.63 7.88 3.53
N ARG A 95 -12.82 8.02 4.59
CA ARG A 95 -13.27 8.48 5.92
C ARG A 95 -14.25 7.54 6.61
N LYS A 96 -14.24 6.28 6.23
CA LYS A 96 -15.09 5.23 6.84
C LYS A 96 -14.28 4.15 7.54
N GLY A 97 -12.98 4.39 7.74
CA GLY A 97 -12.11 3.46 8.45
C GLY A 97 -11.54 2.33 7.61
N CYS A 98 -11.72 2.33 6.29
CA CYS A 98 -11.22 1.25 5.43
C CYS A 98 -9.70 1.13 5.48
N ALA A 99 -8.97 2.24 5.38
CA ALA A 99 -7.51 2.22 5.45
C ALA A 99 -7.02 1.69 6.79
N ALA A 100 -7.65 2.11 7.89
CA ALA A 100 -7.28 1.65 9.23
C ALA A 100 -7.50 0.15 9.38
N GLN A 101 -8.59 -0.39 8.83
CA GLN A 101 -8.85 -1.83 8.86
C GLN A 101 -7.81 -2.61 8.08
N LEU A 102 -7.46 -2.14 6.88
CA LEU A 102 -6.44 -2.78 6.05
C LEU A 102 -5.07 -2.77 6.73
N ILE A 103 -4.69 -1.64 7.29
CA ILE A 103 -3.41 -1.51 8.01
C ILE A 103 -3.39 -2.39 9.26
N SER A 104 -4.51 -2.48 9.99
CA SER A 104 -4.60 -3.36 11.16
C SER A 104 -4.39 -4.82 10.77
N ALA A 105 -4.99 -5.27 9.68
CA ALA A 105 -4.81 -6.63 9.19
C ALA A 105 -3.37 -6.87 8.72
N PHE A 106 -2.75 -5.89 8.08
CA PHE A 106 -1.36 -5.99 7.66
C PHE A 106 -0.40 -6.02 8.87
N LYS A 107 -0.70 -5.26 9.92
CA LYS A 107 0.06 -5.31 11.19
C LYS A 107 0.05 -6.72 11.77
N SER A 108 -1.08 -7.38 11.77
CA SER A 108 -1.20 -8.76 12.27
C SER A 108 -0.32 -9.71 11.46
N PHE A 109 -0.37 -9.60 10.14
CA PHE A 109 0.50 -10.38 9.26
C PHE A 109 1.98 -10.12 9.55
N ALA A 110 2.37 -8.87 9.66
CA ALA A 110 3.75 -8.49 9.95
C ALA A 110 4.22 -9.05 11.31
N ALA A 111 3.40 -8.89 12.33
CA ALA A 111 3.74 -9.38 13.69
C ALA A 111 3.92 -10.91 13.69
N GLU A 112 3.05 -11.63 13.01
CA GLU A 112 3.13 -13.09 12.89
C GLU A 112 4.36 -13.54 12.09
N SER A 113 4.88 -12.67 11.22
CA SER A 113 6.04 -12.97 10.39
C SER A 113 7.38 -12.65 11.10
N GLY A 114 7.34 -12.16 12.35
CA GLY A 114 8.54 -11.91 13.13
C GLY A 114 9.33 -10.67 12.72
N VAL A 115 8.71 -9.73 11.99
CA VAL A 115 9.37 -8.48 11.59
C VAL A 115 9.40 -7.49 12.74
N CYS A 116 10.35 -6.57 12.71
CA CYS A 116 10.51 -5.59 13.79
C CYS A 116 9.71 -4.31 13.57
N ARG A 117 9.31 -4.00 12.33
CA ARG A 117 8.57 -2.78 12.02
C ARG A 117 7.97 -2.84 10.61
N ILE A 118 7.04 -1.93 10.37
CA ILE A 118 6.49 -1.67 9.04
C ILE A 118 7.03 -0.34 8.56
N GLU A 119 7.50 -0.29 7.32
CA GLU A 119 7.94 0.94 6.67
C GLU A 119 7.03 1.26 5.49
N LEU A 120 6.82 2.55 5.24
CA LEU A 120 6.14 3.02 4.05
C LEU A 120 6.79 4.31 3.56
N LYS A 121 6.54 4.65 2.29
CA LYS A 121 6.95 5.92 1.71
C LYS A 121 5.71 6.75 1.43
N VAL A 122 5.81 8.05 1.67
CA VAL A 122 4.72 8.98 1.41
C VAL A 122 5.30 10.28 0.85
N LEU A 123 4.64 10.83 -0.17
CA LEU A 123 5.06 12.11 -0.73
C LEU A 123 4.87 13.21 0.32
N SER A 124 5.89 14.03 0.55
CA SER A 124 5.93 14.99 1.65
C SER A 124 4.85 16.07 1.59
N ASN A 125 4.29 16.33 0.40
CA ASN A 125 3.20 17.29 0.20
C ASN A 125 1.82 16.65 0.17
N ASN A 126 1.73 15.33 0.35
CA ASN A 126 0.45 14.62 0.47
C ASN A 126 -0.01 14.67 1.92
N GLU A 127 -0.59 15.78 2.32
CA GLU A 127 -0.99 16.03 3.72
C GLU A 127 -2.06 15.06 4.20
N THR A 128 -2.99 14.68 3.33
CA THR A 128 -4.05 13.74 3.68
C THR A 128 -3.48 12.38 4.09
N ALA A 129 -2.53 11.86 3.31
CA ALA A 129 -1.86 10.60 3.62
C ALA A 129 -1.00 10.72 4.88
N LEU A 130 -0.27 11.83 5.04
CA LEU A 130 0.55 12.06 6.24
C LEU A 130 -0.30 12.03 7.50
N HIS A 131 -1.44 12.74 7.50
CA HIS A 131 -2.35 12.75 8.65
C HIS A 131 -2.89 11.35 8.96
N LEU A 132 -3.25 10.57 7.94
CA LEU A 132 -3.70 9.20 8.13
C LEU A 132 -2.64 8.36 8.82
N TYR A 133 -1.41 8.39 8.30
CA TYR A 133 -0.33 7.56 8.84
C TYR A 133 0.08 8.00 10.24
N GLU A 134 0.17 9.29 10.51
CA GLU A 134 0.45 9.79 11.85
C GLU A 134 -0.61 9.37 12.86
N LYS A 135 -1.88 9.43 12.46
CA LYS A 135 -3.00 8.98 13.30
C LYS A 135 -2.91 7.49 13.63
N LEU A 136 -2.33 6.70 12.72
CA LEU A 136 -2.13 5.26 12.91
C LEU A 136 -0.77 4.92 13.53
N SER A 137 -0.10 5.91 14.13
CA SER A 137 1.15 5.76 14.89
C SER A 137 2.40 5.55 14.03
N PHE A 138 2.34 5.87 12.74
CA PHE A 138 3.55 5.98 11.95
C PHE A 138 4.23 7.31 12.23
N LYS A 139 5.56 7.31 12.21
CA LYS A 139 6.35 8.53 12.38
C LYS A 139 7.47 8.58 11.36
N GLU A 140 7.89 9.76 11.01
CA GLU A 140 9.00 9.97 10.09
C GLU A 140 10.31 9.43 10.68
N THR A 141 11.03 8.61 9.92
CA THR A 141 12.32 8.06 10.33
C THR A 141 13.41 8.29 9.29
N LYS A 142 13.04 8.49 8.03
CA LYS A 142 13.98 8.67 6.91
C LYS A 142 13.47 9.78 6.01
N LYS A 143 14.39 10.43 5.29
CA LYS A 143 14.03 11.46 4.31
C LYS A 143 14.58 11.09 2.94
N TYR A 144 13.76 11.26 1.92
CA TYR A 144 14.16 11.22 0.53
C TYR A 144 14.42 12.66 0.08
N MET A 145 15.53 12.87 -0.58
CA MET A 145 15.91 14.17 -1.11
C MET A 145 16.12 14.04 -2.60
N THR A 146 15.65 15.02 -3.36
CA THR A 146 15.78 15.04 -4.82
C THR A 146 16.49 16.29 -5.28
N MET A 147 17.22 16.17 -6.38
CA MET A 147 17.83 17.32 -7.06
C MET A 147 17.35 17.26 -8.51
N GLU A 148 16.55 18.24 -8.92
CA GLU A 148 16.12 18.30 -10.31
C GLU A 148 17.30 18.70 -11.20
N LEU A 149 17.43 17.99 -12.32
CA LEU A 149 18.45 18.30 -13.33
C LEU A 149 17.78 19.00 -14.50
N ALA A 150 18.29 20.14 -14.86
CA ALA A 150 17.67 21.01 -15.89
C ALA A 150 17.60 20.33 -17.25
#